data_a1ff2201bfb101b9b6aca51437a8245e
#
_entry.id   a1ff2201bfb101b9b6aca51437a8245e
#
_cell.length_a   1.000
_cell.length_b   1.000
_cell.length_c   1.000
_cell.angle_alpha   90.00
_cell.angle_beta   90.00
_cell.angle_gamma   90.00
#
_symmetry.space_group_name_H-M   'P 1'
#
loop_
_entity.id
_entity.type
_entity.pdbx_description
1 polymer ?
#
loop_
_entity_poly.entity_id
_entity_poly.type
_entity_poly.pdbx_seq_one_letter_code
_entity_poly.pdbx_strand_id
1 'polypeptide(L)'
;RNETQFVLHCEEVFHDKVSAAAAAILTGGRDKRIVALTGPSGSGKTTTAMRLRDYLENLGVKVCLLSMDNFFLPLEQRPPEATDWESPYCVNVPLLISQLLDGREVDIPWYDFKSGMTGGYRKMQGSNDCVVIAEGIHMLNPLIFDKLRGAANGIYVAPRTRILTDHDTVVRPAQLRTVRRMIRDYNT
;
A
#
# COMPACT_ATOMS: atom_id res chain seq x y z
N ARG A 1 33.85 3.13 -4.64
CA ARG A 1 32.67 3.96 -4.99
C ARG A 1 32.18 4.62 -3.72
N ASN A 2 31.83 5.89 -3.79
CA ASN A 2 31.35 6.64 -2.62
C ASN A 2 29.92 6.17 -2.28
N GLU A 3 29.75 5.50 -1.14
CA GLU A 3 28.48 4.93 -0.66
C GLU A 3 27.39 6.01 -0.55
N THR A 4 27.76 7.21 -0.09
CA THR A 4 26.86 8.35 0.02
C THR A 4 26.29 8.75 -1.35
N GLN A 5 27.10 8.79 -2.40
CA GLN A 5 26.64 9.10 -3.76
C GLN A 5 25.70 8.02 -4.30
N PHE A 6 25.94 6.75 -3.97
CA PHE A 6 25.06 5.67 -4.35
C PHE A 6 23.67 5.80 -3.68
N VAL A 7 23.66 6.11 -2.39
CA VAL A 7 22.40 6.31 -1.64
C VAL A 7 21.63 7.49 -2.21
N LEU A 8 22.29 8.64 -2.42
CA LEU A 8 21.66 9.84 -3.00
C LEU A 8 21.07 9.56 -4.37
N HIS A 9 21.78 8.85 -5.23
CA HIS A 9 21.25 8.46 -6.54
C HIS A 9 20.02 7.53 -6.42
N CYS A 10 20.03 6.57 -5.50
CA CYS A 10 18.87 5.71 -5.27
C CYS A 10 17.64 6.49 -4.79
N GLU A 11 17.83 7.47 -3.90
CA GLU A 11 16.76 8.34 -3.42
C GLU A 11 16.21 9.24 -4.56
N GLU A 12 17.07 9.78 -5.41
CA GLU A 12 16.70 10.57 -6.58
C GLU A 12 15.84 9.75 -7.55
N VAL A 13 16.30 8.55 -7.92
CA VAL A 13 15.54 7.63 -8.79
C VAL A 13 14.19 7.25 -8.17
N PHE A 14 14.13 7.07 -6.85
CA PHE A 14 12.87 6.78 -6.16
C PHE A 14 11.93 7.98 -6.20
N HIS A 15 12.44 9.19 -5.93
CA HIS A 15 11.69 10.44 -6.00
C HIS A 15 11.08 10.65 -7.39
N ASP A 16 11.86 10.46 -8.47
CA ASP A 16 11.39 10.60 -9.85
C ASP A 16 10.23 9.63 -10.15
N LYS A 17 10.30 8.40 -9.65
CA LYS A 17 9.21 7.41 -9.81
C LYS A 17 7.95 7.81 -9.07
N VAL A 18 8.08 8.36 -7.85
CA VAL A 18 6.94 8.86 -7.08
C VAL A 18 6.30 10.06 -7.77
N SER A 19 7.11 11.00 -8.26
CA SER A 19 6.68 12.17 -9.03
C SER A 19 5.92 11.76 -10.30
N ALA A 20 6.47 10.82 -11.08
CA ALA A 20 5.81 10.30 -12.27
C ALA A 20 4.46 9.60 -11.95
N ALA A 21 4.40 8.85 -10.85
CA ALA A 21 3.17 8.21 -10.40
C ALA A 21 2.12 9.25 -9.99
N ALA A 22 2.52 10.31 -9.27
CA ALA A 22 1.62 11.41 -8.90
C ALA A 22 1.08 12.13 -10.14
N ALA A 23 1.93 12.43 -11.12
CA ALA A 23 1.52 13.04 -12.39
C ALA A 23 0.49 12.14 -13.12
N ALA A 24 0.70 10.83 -13.16
CA ALA A 24 -0.23 9.89 -13.78
C ALA A 24 -1.59 9.85 -13.06
N ILE A 25 -1.61 9.96 -11.72
CA ILE A 25 -2.85 10.04 -10.94
C ILE A 25 -3.62 11.32 -11.29
N LEU A 26 -2.95 12.47 -11.36
CA LEU A 26 -3.56 13.75 -11.66
C LEU A 26 -4.09 13.84 -13.09
N THR A 27 -3.43 13.21 -14.04
CA THR A 27 -3.85 13.16 -15.45
C THR A 27 -4.91 12.10 -15.75
N GLY A 28 -5.08 11.12 -14.84
CA GLY A 28 -6.04 10.01 -14.98
C GLY A 28 -7.53 10.40 -14.91
N GLY A 29 -7.83 11.69 -14.69
CA GLY A 29 -9.17 12.23 -14.63
C GLY A 29 -9.80 12.19 -13.23
N ARG A 30 -10.87 13.00 -13.05
CA ARG A 30 -11.56 13.13 -11.74
C ARG A 30 -12.26 11.85 -11.30
N ASP A 31 -12.51 10.92 -12.22
CA ASP A 31 -13.24 9.67 -11.95
C ASP A 31 -12.34 8.60 -11.31
N LYS A 32 -11.00 8.79 -11.32
CA LYS A 32 -10.03 7.83 -10.77
C LYS A 32 -9.28 8.40 -9.56
N ARG A 33 -10.02 8.68 -8.50
CA ARG A 33 -9.44 9.20 -7.25
C ARG A 33 -9.01 8.12 -6.25
N ILE A 34 -9.15 6.85 -6.59
CA ILE A 34 -8.66 5.74 -5.78
C ILE A 34 -7.34 5.26 -6.38
N VAL A 35 -6.34 5.08 -5.52
CA VAL A 35 -5.05 4.50 -5.86
C VAL A 35 -4.92 3.17 -5.13
N ALA A 36 -4.97 2.07 -5.85
CA ALA A 36 -4.74 0.73 -5.33
C ALA A 36 -3.25 0.42 -5.37
N LEU A 37 -2.57 0.55 -4.23
CA LEU A 37 -1.12 0.36 -4.11
C LEU A 37 -0.82 -1.00 -3.49
N THR A 38 -0.14 -1.86 -4.23
CA THR A 38 0.22 -3.21 -3.78
C THR A 38 1.71 -3.50 -3.93
N GLY A 39 2.12 -4.60 -3.36
CA GLY A 39 3.48 -5.15 -3.43
C GLY A 39 3.72 -6.15 -2.29
N PRO A 40 4.75 -7.00 -2.39
CA PRO A 40 5.02 -8.01 -1.38
C PRO A 40 5.40 -7.39 -0.02
N SER A 41 5.32 -8.17 1.05
CA SER A 41 5.75 -7.72 2.39
C SER A 41 7.21 -7.24 2.36
N GLY A 42 7.51 -6.14 3.05
CA GLY A 42 8.84 -5.52 3.07
C GLY A 42 9.26 -4.80 1.78
N SER A 43 8.34 -4.62 0.80
CA SER A 43 8.66 -3.91 -0.45
C SER A 43 8.75 -2.39 -0.31
N GLY A 44 8.18 -1.81 0.76
CA GLY A 44 8.11 -0.36 0.98
C GLY A 44 6.79 0.26 0.56
N LYS A 45 5.69 -0.50 0.50
CA LYS A 45 4.34 0.01 0.18
C LYS A 45 3.97 1.23 1.01
N THR A 46 3.98 1.10 2.31
CA THR A 46 3.61 2.18 3.24
C THR A 46 4.50 3.42 3.07
N THR A 47 5.81 3.22 2.92
CA THR A 47 6.74 4.34 2.64
C THR A 47 6.41 5.02 1.31
N THR A 48 6.12 4.24 0.27
CA THR A 48 5.74 4.79 -1.05
C THR A 48 4.40 5.52 -0.97
N ALA A 49 3.41 4.98 -0.25
CA ALA A 49 2.12 5.63 -0.04
C ALA A 49 2.27 6.99 0.68
N MET A 50 3.11 7.06 1.73
CA MET A 50 3.42 8.30 2.44
C MET A 50 4.11 9.32 1.54
N ARG A 51 5.13 8.93 0.79
CA ARG A 51 5.85 9.83 -0.15
C ARG A 51 4.92 10.33 -1.25
N LEU A 52 4.06 9.46 -1.77
CA LEU A 52 3.07 9.84 -2.79
C LEU A 52 2.04 10.83 -2.23
N ARG A 53 1.57 10.61 -1.00
CA ARG A 53 0.71 11.55 -0.28
C ARG A 53 1.39 12.90 -0.16
N ASP A 54 2.60 12.95 0.42
CA ASP A 54 3.33 14.20 0.67
C ASP A 54 3.56 14.98 -0.64
N TYR A 55 3.84 14.27 -1.74
CA TYR A 55 4.00 14.89 -3.06
C TYR A 55 2.68 15.48 -3.57
N LEU A 56 1.58 14.77 -3.49
CA LEU A 56 0.26 15.23 -3.93
C LEU A 56 -0.25 16.39 -3.06
N GLU A 57 -0.03 16.35 -1.75
CA GLU A 57 -0.41 17.41 -0.82
C GLU A 57 0.38 18.71 -1.09
N ASN A 58 1.66 18.60 -1.44
CA ASN A 58 2.46 19.76 -1.89
C ASN A 58 1.93 20.39 -3.18
N LEU A 59 1.17 19.65 -3.99
CA LEU A 59 0.47 20.16 -5.17
C LEU A 59 -0.96 20.64 -4.84
N GLY A 60 -1.34 20.75 -3.57
CA GLY A 60 -2.65 21.21 -3.11
C GLY A 60 -3.78 20.16 -3.20
N VAL A 61 -3.44 18.89 -3.39
CA VAL A 61 -4.41 17.79 -3.46
C VAL A 61 -4.60 17.16 -2.08
N LYS A 62 -5.83 17.10 -1.58
CA LYS A 62 -6.13 16.37 -0.36
C LYS A 62 -5.93 14.87 -0.58
N VAL A 63 -5.26 14.19 0.36
CA VAL A 63 -5.01 12.74 0.29
C VAL A 63 -5.42 12.05 1.58
N CYS A 64 -6.07 10.90 1.45
CA CYS A 64 -6.38 10.00 2.55
C CYS A 64 -5.62 8.68 2.36
N LEU A 65 -4.95 8.21 3.41
CA LEU A 65 -4.30 6.90 3.42
C LEU A 65 -5.19 5.86 4.08
N LEU A 66 -5.38 4.73 3.40
CA LEU A 66 -6.12 3.58 3.90
C LEU A 66 -5.24 2.33 3.81
N SER A 67 -5.06 1.65 4.95
CA SER A 67 -4.45 0.32 4.93
C SER A 67 -5.53 -0.76 4.83
N MET A 68 -5.35 -1.67 3.86
CA MET A 68 -6.19 -2.86 3.72
C MET A 68 -6.14 -3.75 4.96
N ASP A 69 -5.03 -3.70 5.72
CA ASP A 69 -4.86 -4.50 6.93
C ASP A 69 -5.87 -4.13 8.01
N ASN A 70 -6.49 -2.96 7.94
CA ASN A 70 -7.60 -2.58 8.81
C ASN A 70 -8.87 -3.40 8.59
N PHE A 71 -9.00 -4.05 7.44
CA PHE A 71 -10.19 -4.81 7.02
C PHE A 71 -10.03 -6.32 7.22
N PHE A 72 -9.07 -6.76 8.01
CA PHE A 72 -8.99 -8.18 8.35
C PHE A 72 -10.25 -8.64 9.08
N LEU A 73 -10.73 -9.83 8.71
CA LEU A 73 -11.80 -10.50 9.41
C LEU A 73 -11.30 -11.02 10.77
N PRO A 74 -12.11 -10.90 11.85
CA PRO A 74 -11.85 -11.63 13.08
C PRO A 74 -11.63 -13.12 12.81
N LEU A 75 -10.78 -13.75 13.60
CA LEU A 75 -10.40 -15.17 13.39
C LEU A 75 -11.61 -16.10 13.22
N GLU A 76 -12.65 -15.88 14.04
CA GLU A 76 -13.88 -16.69 14.03
C GLU A 76 -14.75 -16.50 12.77
N GLN A 77 -14.55 -15.39 12.03
CA GLN A 77 -15.31 -15.06 10.83
C GLN A 77 -14.57 -15.41 9.53
N ARG A 78 -13.35 -15.96 9.64
CA ARG A 78 -12.57 -16.33 8.46
C ARG A 78 -13.13 -17.57 7.80
N PRO A 79 -13.31 -17.57 6.48
CA PRO A 79 -13.76 -18.74 5.75
C PRO A 79 -12.63 -19.79 5.67
N PRO A 80 -12.96 -21.07 5.37
CA PRO A 80 -11.97 -22.14 5.24
C PRO A 80 -10.88 -21.87 4.20
N GLU A 81 -11.15 -21.06 3.21
CA GLU A 81 -10.21 -20.64 2.15
C GLU A 81 -9.13 -19.66 2.67
N ALA A 82 -9.31 -19.12 3.85
CA ALA A 82 -8.32 -18.29 4.54
C ALA A 82 -7.26 -19.17 5.21
N THR A 83 -6.48 -19.90 4.41
CA THR A 83 -5.52 -20.92 4.86
C THR A 83 -4.32 -20.39 5.62
N ASP A 84 -3.98 -19.12 5.41
CA ASP A 84 -2.89 -18.40 6.09
C ASP A 84 -3.20 -16.90 6.20
N TRP A 85 -2.38 -16.18 6.95
CA TRP A 85 -2.55 -14.74 7.18
C TRP A 85 -2.36 -13.87 5.92
N GLU A 86 -1.68 -14.38 4.91
CA GLU A 86 -1.48 -13.69 3.64
C GLU A 86 -2.58 -14.04 2.62
N SER A 87 -3.59 -14.85 3.00
CA SER A 87 -4.72 -15.17 2.13
C SER A 87 -5.62 -13.92 1.90
N PRO A 88 -6.05 -13.64 0.65
CA PRO A 88 -6.98 -12.56 0.37
C PRO A 88 -8.35 -12.75 1.03
N TYR A 89 -8.69 -13.98 1.40
CA TYR A 89 -9.93 -14.32 2.10
C TYR A 89 -9.91 -13.94 3.58
N CYS A 90 -8.77 -13.53 4.13
CA CYS A 90 -8.70 -12.92 5.45
C CYS A 90 -9.27 -11.51 5.50
N VAL A 91 -9.49 -10.86 4.35
CA VAL A 91 -9.94 -9.47 4.25
C VAL A 91 -11.45 -9.42 4.03
N ASN A 92 -12.13 -8.52 4.74
CA ASN A 92 -13.53 -8.18 4.47
C ASN A 92 -13.62 -7.35 3.16
N VAL A 93 -13.47 -8.04 2.03
CA VAL A 93 -13.46 -7.42 0.70
C VAL A 93 -14.77 -6.64 0.41
N PRO A 94 -15.98 -7.14 0.74
CA PRO A 94 -17.20 -6.37 0.54
C PRO A 94 -17.20 -5.02 1.26
N LEU A 95 -16.78 -4.98 2.53
CA LEU A 95 -16.70 -3.76 3.30
C LEU A 95 -15.64 -2.80 2.74
N LEU A 96 -14.44 -3.30 2.42
CA LEU A 96 -13.37 -2.49 1.81
C LEU A 96 -13.85 -1.81 0.52
N ILE A 97 -14.47 -2.57 -0.38
CA ILE A 97 -14.95 -2.06 -1.67
C ILE A 97 -16.07 -1.03 -1.45
N SER A 98 -17.07 -1.33 -0.59
CA SER A 98 -18.15 -0.41 -0.34
C SER A 98 -17.68 0.94 0.18
N GLN A 99 -16.70 0.94 1.09
CA GLN A 99 -16.14 2.17 1.65
C GLN A 99 -15.26 2.95 0.67
N LEU A 100 -14.51 2.25 -0.19
CA LEU A 100 -13.73 2.92 -1.25
C LEU A 100 -14.62 3.57 -2.31
N LEU A 101 -15.75 2.95 -2.65
CA LEU A 101 -16.67 3.43 -3.71
C LEU A 101 -17.76 4.39 -3.21
N ASP A 102 -18.03 4.49 -1.91
CA ASP A 102 -19.06 5.39 -1.36
C ASP A 102 -18.75 6.86 -1.71
N GLY A 103 -17.48 7.22 -1.74
CA GLY A 103 -17.03 8.58 -2.09
C GLY A 103 -17.27 9.63 -1.00
N ARG A 104 -18.09 9.36 0.01
CA ARG A 104 -18.37 10.23 1.16
C ARG A 104 -17.47 9.92 2.35
N GLU A 105 -17.69 10.60 3.47
CA GLU A 105 -17.05 10.24 4.73
C GLU A 105 -17.57 8.88 5.21
N VAL A 106 -16.65 7.97 5.54
CA VAL A 106 -16.93 6.59 5.94
C VAL A 106 -16.23 6.24 7.26
N ASP A 107 -16.76 5.25 7.96
CA ASP A 107 -16.17 4.73 9.19
C ASP A 107 -15.26 3.54 8.87
N ILE A 108 -13.94 3.79 8.86
CA ILE A 108 -12.93 2.76 8.59
C ILE A 108 -12.67 1.96 9.86
N PRO A 109 -12.77 0.61 9.82
CA PRO A 109 -12.35 -0.21 10.94
C PRO A 109 -10.84 -0.10 11.16
N TRP A 110 -10.37 -0.46 12.33
CA TRP A 110 -8.97 -0.81 12.53
C TRP A 110 -8.88 -2.19 13.19
N TYR A 111 -7.94 -2.98 12.70
CA TYR A 111 -7.74 -4.35 13.15
C TYR A 111 -6.59 -4.41 14.16
N ASP A 112 -6.87 -4.99 15.33
CA ASP A 112 -5.84 -5.25 16.34
C ASP A 112 -5.28 -6.66 16.15
N PHE A 113 -4.05 -6.74 15.67
CA PHE A 113 -3.36 -8.01 15.43
C PHE A 113 -3.02 -8.76 16.73
N LYS A 114 -2.99 -8.09 17.90
CA LYS A 114 -2.73 -8.75 19.18
C LYS A 114 -3.95 -9.52 19.68
N SER A 115 -5.12 -8.90 19.58
CA SER A 115 -6.38 -9.54 19.97
C SER A 115 -7.01 -10.38 18.85
N GLY A 116 -6.61 -10.16 17.59
CA GLY A 116 -7.22 -10.82 16.42
C GLY A 116 -8.64 -10.33 16.11
N MET A 117 -9.00 -9.12 16.55
CA MET A 117 -10.34 -8.56 16.47
C MET A 117 -10.33 -7.15 15.87
N THR A 118 -11.51 -6.67 15.45
CA THR A 118 -11.71 -5.25 15.15
C THR A 118 -11.70 -4.45 16.45
N GLY A 119 -10.73 -3.52 16.59
CA GLY A 119 -10.54 -2.73 17.80
C GLY A 119 -11.43 -1.48 17.86
N GLY A 120 -12.03 -1.07 16.74
CA GLY A 120 -12.90 0.11 16.67
C GLY A 120 -12.99 0.67 15.25
N TYR A 121 -13.51 1.91 15.15
CA TYR A 121 -13.71 2.60 13.88
C TYR A 121 -13.18 4.03 13.96
N ARG A 122 -12.73 4.57 12.83
CA ARG A 122 -12.33 5.97 12.68
C ARG A 122 -12.93 6.55 11.41
N LYS A 123 -13.29 7.83 11.44
CA LYS A 123 -13.79 8.52 10.25
C LYS A 123 -12.67 8.80 9.25
N MET A 124 -12.98 8.61 7.98
CA MET A 124 -12.10 8.96 6.87
C MET A 124 -12.93 9.62 5.76
N GLN A 125 -12.40 10.68 5.17
CA GLN A 125 -13.01 11.30 3.98
C GLN A 125 -12.90 10.36 2.78
N GLY A 126 -13.94 10.29 1.97
CA GLY A 126 -13.98 9.44 0.79
C GLY A 126 -13.48 10.14 -0.47
N SER A 127 -13.53 9.42 -1.59
CA SER A 127 -12.94 9.84 -2.87
C SER A 127 -13.61 11.05 -3.53
N ASN A 128 -14.76 11.52 -3.06
CA ASN A 128 -15.35 12.76 -3.55
C ASN A 128 -14.53 14.00 -3.16
N ASP A 129 -13.90 13.98 -1.99
CA ASP A 129 -13.20 15.13 -1.41
C ASP A 129 -11.68 14.99 -1.43
N CYS A 130 -11.14 13.78 -1.59
CA CYS A 130 -9.70 13.51 -1.56
C CYS A 130 -9.30 12.41 -2.55
N VAL A 131 -8.00 12.28 -2.81
CA VAL A 131 -7.41 11.08 -3.40
C VAL A 131 -7.23 10.06 -2.30
N VAL A 132 -7.84 8.87 -2.42
CA VAL A 132 -7.68 7.77 -1.46
C VAL A 132 -6.58 6.83 -1.93
N ILE A 133 -5.46 6.77 -1.20
CA ILE A 133 -4.40 5.79 -1.46
C ILE A 133 -4.66 4.59 -0.54
N ALA A 134 -5.20 3.52 -1.10
CA ALA A 134 -5.42 2.25 -0.42
C ALA A 134 -4.23 1.32 -0.65
N GLU A 135 -3.51 0.98 0.42
CA GLU A 135 -2.33 0.11 0.33
C GLU A 135 -2.58 -1.24 1.00
N GLY A 136 -2.01 -2.29 0.40
CA GLY A 136 -2.08 -3.64 0.95
C GLY A 136 -1.53 -4.69 -0.01
N ILE A 137 -1.27 -5.89 0.48
CA ILE A 137 -0.67 -6.96 -0.33
C ILE A 137 -1.62 -7.46 -1.44
N HIS A 138 -2.92 -7.26 -1.29
CA HIS A 138 -3.95 -7.74 -2.22
C HIS A 138 -4.69 -6.64 -2.99
N MET A 139 -4.26 -5.37 -2.91
CA MET A 139 -5.01 -4.28 -3.56
C MET A 139 -5.12 -4.41 -5.09
N LEU A 140 -4.20 -5.14 -5.74
CA LEU A 140 -4.30 -5.49 -7.17
C LEU A 140 -4.74 -6.95 -7.42
N ASN A 141 -5.17 -7.68 -6.38
CA ASN A 141 -5.79 -8.98 -6.57
C ASN A 141 -7.12 -8.81 -7.32
N PRO A 142 -7.47 -9.66 -8.30
CA PRO A 142 -8.72 -9.59 -9.05
C PRO A 142 -9.99 -9.55 -8.16
N LEU A 143 -9.98 -10.22 -7.00
CA LEU A 143 -11.09 -10.19 -6.03
C LEU A 143 -11.42 -8.77 -5.54
N ILE A 144 -10.43 -7.85 -5.55
CA ILE A 144 -10.56 -6.46 -5.11
C ILE A 144 -10.53 -5.54 -6.32
N PHE A 145 -9.46 -5.59 -7.13
CA PHE A 145 -9.21 -4.60 -8.17
C PHE A 145 -10.24 -4.61 -9.29
N ASP A 146 -10.77 -5.79 -9.66
CA ASP A 146 -11.82 -5.87 -10.69
C ASP A 146 -13.11 -5.17 -10.28
N LYS A 147 -13.39 -5.08 -8.98
CA LYS A 147 -14.54 -4.36 -8.43
C LYS A 147 -14.32 -2.84 -8.36
N LEU A 148 -13.06 -2.38 -8.36
CA LEU A 148 -12.68 -0.97 -8.41
C LEU A 148 -12.45 -0.47 -9.85
N ARG A 149 -12.70 -1.32 -10.85
CA ARG A 149 -12.43 -1.06 -12.26
C ARG A 149 -13.12 0.22 -12.72
N GLY A 150 -12.34 1.13 -13.31
CA GLY A 150 -12.82 2.45 -13.75
C GLY A 150 -12.71 3.56 -12.69
N ALA A 151 -12.70 3.23 -11.38
CA ALA A 151 -12.57 4.21 -10.30
C ALA A 151 -11.16 4.27 -9.70
N ALA A 152 -10.27 3.31 -10.01
CA ALA A 152 -8.96 3.19 -9.41
C ALA A 152 -7.80 3.15 -10.41
N ASN A 153 -6.65 3.70 -10.00
CA ASN A 153 -5.35 3.49 -10.62
C ASN A 153 -4.57 2.44 -9.81
N GLY A 154 -3.89 1.52 -10.50
CA GLY A 154 -3.08 0.47 -9.87
C GLY A 154 -1.60 0.84 -9.81
N ILE A 155 -0.96 0.68 -8.65
CA ILE A 155 0.49 0.84 -8.46
C ILE A 155 1.06 -0.42 -7.82
N TYR A 156 2.09 -0.99 -8.46
CA TYR A 156 2.83 -2.12 -7.93
C TYR A 156 4.22 -1.71 -7.45
N VAL A 157 4.51 -1.94 -6.17
CA VAL A 157 5.77 -1.59 -5.51
C VAL A 157 6.58 -2.84 -5.24
N ALA A 158 7.75 -2.96 -5.86
CA ALA A 158 8.69 -4.04 -5.57
C ALA A 158 10.14 -3.59 -5.73
N PRO A 159 11.04 -3.96 -4.83
CA PRO A 159 12.47 -3.80 -5.05
C PRO A 159 12.90 -4.73 -6.19
N ARG A 160 13.58 -4.19 -7.19
CA ARG A 160 14.14 -4.96 -8.32
C ARG A 160 15.66 -4.99 -8.31
N THR A 161 16.28 -4.18 -7.47
CA THR A 161 17.74 -4.03 -7.40
C THR A 161 18.38 -5.30 -6.88
N ARG A 162 19.41 -5.76 -7.58
CA ARG A 162 20.37 -6.76 -7.10
C ARG A 162 21.61 -6.02 -6.64
N ILE A 163 22.06 -6.30 -5.45
CA ILE A 163 23.29 -5.69 -4.90
C ILE A 163 24.40 -6.71 -5.03
N LEU A 164 25.48 -6.33 -5.72
CA LEU A 164 26.70 -7.11 -5.75
C LEU A 164 27.59 -6.63 -4.61
N THR A 165 27.99 -7.55 -3.74
CA THR A 165 28.93 -7.28 -2.65
C THR A 165 30.37 -7.39 -3.13
N ASP A 166 31.33 -6.89 -2.33
CA ASP A 166 32.76 -6.96 -2.63
C ASP A 166 33.31 -8.40 -2.75
N HIS A 167 32.52 -9.39 -2.33
CA HIS A 167 32.86 -10.82 -2.43
C HIS A 167 32.05 -11.53 -3.55
N ASP A 168 31.64 -10.81 -4.58
CA ASP A 168 30.86 -11.30 -5.71
C ASP A 168 29.55 -12.01 -5.31
N THR A 169 29.08 -11.78 -4.11
CA THR A 169 27.80 -12.33 -3.64
C THR A 169 26.65 -11.41 -4.07
N VAL A 170 25.67 -11.98 -4.74
CA VAL A 170 24.48 -11.25 -5.19
C VAL A 170 23.40 -11.29 -4.11
N VAL A 171 23.09 -10.14 -3.51
CA VAL A 171 21.92 -9.98 -2.65
C VAL A 171 20.68 -9.77 -3.53
N ARG A 172 19.77 -10.71 -3.49
CA ARG A 172 18.55 -10.72 -4.31
C ARG A 172 17.44 -9.85 -3.67
N PRO A 173 16.47 -9.33 -4.46
CA PRO A 173 15.35 -8.55 -3.95
C PRO A 173 14.58 -9.23 -2.80
N ALA A 174 14.41 -10.54 -2.83
CA ALA A 174 13.76 -11.29 -1.76
C ALA A 174 14.53 -11.22 -0.44
N GLN A 175 15.85 -11.35 -0.49
CA GLN A 175 16.72 -11.25 0.70
C GLN A 175 16.69 -9.83 1.29
N LEU A 176 16.72 -8.80 0.43
CA LEU A 176 16.56 -7.40 0.88
C LEU A 176 15.23 -7.18 1.60
N ARG A 177 14.14 -7.74 1.10
CA ARG A 177 12.83 -7.65 1.77
C ARG A 177 12.82 -8.36 3.11
N THR A 178 13.44 -9.54 3.20
CA THR A 178 13.57 -10.27 4.47
C THR A 178 14.32 -9.45 5.50
N VAL A 179 15.48 -8.89 5.14
CA VAL A 179 16.26 -8.03 6.04
C VAL A 179 15.47 -6.80 6.49
N ARG A 180 14.78 -6.11 5.56
CA ARG A 180 13.94 -4.96 5.89
C ARG A 180 12.79 -5.33 6.83
N ARG A 181 12.18 -6.50 6.66
CA ARG A 181 11.14 -7.00 7.57
C ARG A 181 11.72 -7.28 8.96
N MET A 182 12.87 -7.96 9.04
CA MET A 182 13.55 -8.22 10.32
C MET A 182 13.87 -6.93 11.08
N ILE A 183 14.41 -5.93 10.39
CA ILE A 183 14.74 -4.62 11.00
C ILE A 183 13.45 -3.94 11.50
N ARG A 184 12.38 -3.94 10.72
CA ARG A 184 11.10 -3.37 11.13
C ARG A 184 10.56 -4.08 12.37
N ASP A 185 10.50 -5.41 12.35
CA ASP A 185 9.91 -6.22 13.41
C ASP A 185 10.76 -6.19 14.69
N TYR A 186 12.06 -5.83 14.59
CA TYR A 186 12.93 -5.58 15.75
C TYR A 186 12.65 -4.22 16.41
N ASN A 187 12.21 -3.22 15.64
CA ASN A 187 11.99 -1.84 16.11
C ASN A 187 10.52 -1.58 16.53
N THR A 188 9.63 -2.57 16.43
CA THR A 188 8.21 -2.50 16.84
C THR A 188 7.94 -3.38 18.04
#